data_b2d1ddc90b2d62da5f799d3b6cc55a89
#
_entry.id   b2d1ddc90b2d62da5f799d3b6cc55a89
#
_cell.length_a   1.000
_cell.length_b   1.000
_cell.length_c   1.000
_cell.angle_alpha   90.00
_cell.angle_beta   90.00
_cell.angle_gamma   90.00
#
_symmetry.space_group_name_H-M   'P 1'
#
loop_
_entity.id
_entity.type
_entity.pdbx_description
1 polymer ?
#
loop_
_entity_poly.entity_id
_entity_poly.type
_entity_poly.pdbx_seq_one_letter_code
_entity_poly.pdbx_strand_id
1 'polypeptide(L)'
;MRILIASPNADALTDVLDAFSDARHAVRVVATAEDAVKAVADAPPQLCVVDTGLPDADPFALVARIMRQNAMVNTAVVSTLSDEDFHEAGEGLGILMRLPPAPSQNEADALLKALAGLGLD
;
A
#
# COMPACT_ATOMS: atom_id res chain seq x y z
N MET A 1 9.69 -3.51 10.06
CA MET A 1 9.15 -4.30 8.94
C MET A 1 9.53 -3.68 7.60
N ARG A 2 9.35 -4.41 6.54
CA ARG A 2 9.58 -3.90 5.19
C ARG A 2 8.27 -3.39 4.61
N ILE A 3 8.30 -2.18 4.05
CA ILE A 3 7.14 -1.52 3.44
C ILE A 3 7.49 -1.14 2.01
N LEU A 4 6.64 -1.52 1.08
CA LEU A 4 6.76 -1.13 -0.33
C LEU A 4 5.68 -0.09 -0.65
N ILE A 5 6.05 0.97 -1.34
CA ILE A 5 5.10 1.97 -1.81
C ILE A 5 5.17 2.03 -3.34
N ALA A 6 4.05 1.77 -4.00
CA ALA A 6 3.91 1.88 -5.44
C ALA A 6 3.15 3.17 -5.74
N SER A 7 3.86 4.20 -6.21
CA SER A 7 3.29 5.52 -6.48
C SER A 7 4.04 6.22 -7.62
N PRO A 8 3.32 6.82 -8.56
CA PRO A 8 3.96 7.64 -9.61
C PRO A 8 4.39 9.00 -9.09
N ASN A 9 3.92 9.40 -7.90
CA ASN A 9 4.20 10.69 -7.30
C ASN A 9 4.36 10.53 -5.77
N ALA A 10 5.53 10.07 -5.36
CA ALA A 10 5.82 9.83 -3.94
C ALA A 10 5.79 11.13 -3.11
N ASP A 11 5.93 12.30 -3.73
CA ASP A 11 5.87 13.58 -3.03
C ASP A 11 4.50 13.79 -2.36
N ALA A 12 3.43 13.28 -2.94
CA ALA A 12 2.10 13.33 -2.34
C ALA A 12 1.96 12.44 -1.10
N LEU A 13 2.91 11.54 -0.88
CA LEU A 13 2.91 10.58 0.23
C LEU A 13 3.98 10.90 1.28
N THR A 14 4.53 12.11 1.27
CA THR A 14 5.64 12.50 2.15
C THR A 14 5.33 12.26 3.63
N ASP A 15 4.13 12.62 4.10
CA ASP A 15 3.77 12.44 5.51
C ASP A 15 3.74 10.96 5.91
N VAL A 16 3.26 10.11 5.02
CA VAL A 16 3.25 8.65 5.25
C VAL A 16 4.67 8.09 5.22
N LEU A 17 5.48 8.52 4.25
CA LEU A 17 6.89 8.10 4.15
C LEU A 17 7.66 8.49 5.41
N ASP A 18 7.48 9.72 5.88
CA ASP A 18 8.16 10.21 7.09
C ASP A 18 7.72 9.43 8.32
N ALA A 19 6.42 9.16 8.46
CA ALA A 19 5.90 8.39 9.59
C ALA A 19 6.47 6.97 9.63
N PHE A 20 6.57 6.31 8.48
CA PHE A 20 7.15 4.96 8.41
C PHE A 20 8.64 4.97 8.70
N SER A 21 9.37 5.96 8.17
CA SER A 21 10.81 6.10 8.42
C SER A 21 11.11 6.44 9.88
N ASP A 22 10.29 7.31 10.48
CA ASP A 22 10.43 7.68 11.90
C ASP A 22 10.18 6.47 12.81
N ALA A 23 9.28 5.57 12.40
CA ALA A 23 9.04 4.33 13.12
C ALA A 23 10.09 3.24 12.81
N ARG A 24 11.14 3.59 12.07
CA ARG A 24 12.30 2.74 11.73
C ARG A 24 11.95 1.54 10.87
N HIS A 25 10.93 1.66 10.02
CA HIS A 25 10.64 0.66 9.02
C HIS A 25 11.47 0.89 7.76
N ALA A 26 11.83 -0.18 7.08
CA ALA A 26 12.53 -0.09 5.80
C ALA A 26 11.50 0.18 4.70
N VAL A 27 11.60 1.33 4.05
CA VAL A 27 10.64 1.76 3.02
C VAL A 27 11.32 1.78 1.67
N ARG A 28 10.68 1.16 0.67
CA ARG A 28 11.10 1.20 -0.72
C ARG A 28 9.96 1.78 -1.56
N VAL A 29 10.29 2.68 -2.48
CA VAL A 29 9.32 3.30 -3.38
C VAL A 29 9.59 2.86 -4.81
N VAL A 30 8.54 2.46 -5.53
CA VAL A 30 8.58 2.15 -6.95
C VAL A 30 7.51 2.97 -7.67
N ALA A 31 7.69 3.22 -8.97
CA ALA A 31 6.83 4.13 -9.71
C ALA A 31 5.85 3.40 -10.64
N THR A 32 5.96 2.10 -10.82
CA THR A 32 5.12 1.32 -11.72
C THR A 32 4.62 0.05 -11.05
N ALA A 33 3.52 -0.49 -11.57
CA ALA A 33 3.00 -1.77 -11.09
C ALA A 33 3.97 -2.92 -11.39
N GLU A 34 4.63 -2.89 -12.52
CA GLU A 34 5.60 -3.94 -12.89
C GLU A 34 6.76 -3.97 -11.90
N ASP A 35 7.29 -2.80 -11.53
CA ASP A 35 8.36 -2.72 -10.54
C ASP A 35 7.88 -3.17 -9.15
N ALA A 36 6.62 -2.89 -8.81
CA ALA A 36 6.05 -3.36 -7.55
C ALA A 36 5.99 -4.89 -7.50
N VAL A 37 5.54 -5.53 -8.57
CA VAL A 37 5.47 -7.00 -8.64
C VAL A 37 6.86 -7.61 -8.54
N LYS A 38 7.85 -7.02 -9.20
CA LYS A 38 9.24 -7.47 -9.11
C LYS A 38 9.80 -7.33 -7.70
N ALA A 39 9.51 -6.20 -7.05
CA ALA A 39 9.95 -5.97 -5.67
C ALA A 39 9.34 -6.97 -4.70
N VAL A 40 8.06 -7.31 -4.85
CA VAL A 40 7.39 -8.33 -4.04
C VAL A 40 8.04 -9.70 -4.24
N ALA A 41 8.41 -10.02 -5.47
CA ALA A 41 9.08 -11.30 -5.76
C ALA A 41 10.47 -11.39 -5.12
N ASP A 42 11.24 -10.29 -5.20
CA ASP A 42 12.64 -10.27 -4.73
C ASP A 42 12.74 -10.24 -3.21
N ALA A 43 11.93 -9.39 -2.56
CA ALA A 43 11.97 -9.19 -1.12
C ALA A 43 10.55 -8.87 -0.64
N PRO A 44 9.72 -9.88 -0.35
CA PRO A 44 8.32 -9.65 0.02
C PRO A 44 8.21 -8.70 1.21
N PRO A 45 7.46 -7.59 1.06
CA PRO A 45 7.20 -6.67 2.17
C PRO A 45 6.07 -7.21 3.05
N GLN A 46 5.97 -6.71 4.27
CA GLN A 46 4.83 -6.97 5.12
C GLN A 46 3.63 -6.11 4.71
N LEU A 47 3.90 -4.94 4.13
CA LEU A 47 2.87 -4.02 3.67
C LEU A 47 3.25 -3.45 2.31
N CYS A 48 2.27 -3.37 1.39
CA CYS A 48 2.39 -2.62 0.14
C CYS A 48 1.30 -1.56 0.09
N VAL A 49 1.71 -0.29 0.00
CA VAL A 49 0.79 0.83 -0.22
C VAL A 49 0.72 1.08 -1.72
N VAL A 50 -0.47 1.03 -2.28
CA VAL A 50 -0.71 1.21 -3.72
C VAL A 50 -1.42 2.54 -3.94
N ASP A 51 -0.78 3.43 -4.69
CA ASP A 51 -1.35 4.73 -5.06
C ASP A 51 -2.14 4.63 -6.36
N THR A 52 -2.95 5.64 -6.62
CA THR A 52 -3.65 5.80 -7.90
C THR A 52 -2.69 6.36 -8.95
N GLY A 53 -3.09 6.27 -10.22
CA GLY A 53 -2.34 6.92 -11.30
C GLY A 53 -1.10 6.19 -11.77
N LEU A 54 -0.88 4.94 -11.35
CA LEU A 54 0.21 4.15 -11.92
C LEU A 54 0.04 4.04 -13.43
N PRO A 55 1.12 4.19 -14.22
CA PRO A 55 1.00 4.26 -15.68
C PRO A 55 0.61 2.93 -16.33
N ASP A 56 0.80 1.82 -15.65
CA ASP A 56 0.69 0.48 -16.22
C ASP A 56 -0.36 -0.40 -15.56
N ALA A 57 -1.08 0.07 -14.55
CA ALA A 57 -2.15 -0.71 -13.94
C ALA A 57 -3.08 0.15 -13.06
N ASP A 58 -4.33 -0.28 -12.97
CA ASP A 58 -5.27 0.17 -11.95
C ASP A 58 -4.84 -0.38 -10.57
N PRO A 59 -5.02 0.37 -9.47
CA PRO A 59 -4.61 -0.07 -8.14
C PRO A 59 -5.18 -1.42 -7.72
N PHE A 60 -6.45 -1.67 -8.00
CA PHE A 60 -7.10 -2.94 -7.62
C PHE A 60 -6.54 -4.11 -8.43
N ALA A 61 -6.21 -3.89 -9.70
CA ALA A 61 -5.55 -4.89 -10.53
C ALA A 61 -4.17 -5.24 -9.98
N LEU A 62 -3.41 -4.24 -9.51
CA LEU A 62 -2.11 -4.47 -8.89
C LEU A 62 -2.26 -5.25 -7.58
N VAL A 63 -3.22 -4.89 -6.73
CA VAL A 63 -3.48 -5.63 -5.48
C VAL A 63 -3.76 -7.10 -5.79
N ALA A 64 -4.57 -7.37 -6.81
CA ALA A 64 -4.88 -8.75 -7.21
C ALA A 64 -3.62 -9.50 -7.65
N ARG A 65 -2.73 -8.86 -8.41
CA ARG A 65 -1.45 -9.46 -8.83
C ARG A 65 -0.55 -9.76 -7.63
N ILE A 66 -0.44 -8.82 -6.69
CA ILE A 66 0.35 -9.00 -5.48
C ILE A 66 -0.19 -10.17 -4.66
N MET A 67 -1.51 -10.23 -4.47
CA MET A 67 -2.16 -11.29 -3.71
C MET A 67 -1.89 -12.67 -4.33
N ARG A 68 -1.95 -12.76 -5.66
CA ARG A 68 -1.66 -14.02 -6.36
C ARG A 68 -0.20 -14.43 -6.21
N GLN A 69 0.70 -13.46 -6.15
CA GLN A 69 2.13 -13.73 -6.00
C GLN A 69 2.49 -14.11 -4.58
N ASN A 70 1.93 -13.41 -3.60
CA ASN A 70 2.18 -13.68 -2.18
C ASN A 70 1.02 -13.15 -1.34
N ALA A 71 0.12 -14.05 -0.93
CA ALA A 71 -1.07 -13.70 -0.16
C ALA A 71 -0.76 -13.20 1.26
N MET A 72 0.49 -13.31 1.71
CA MET A 72 0.90 -12.84 3.04
C MET A 72 1.20 -11.34 3.07
N VAL A 73 1.33 -10.69 1.92
CA VAL A 73 1.55 -9.26 1.84
C VAL A 73 0.25 -8.53 2.15
N ASN A 74 0.26 -7.65 3.15
CA ASN A 74 -0.88 -6.79 3.43
C ASN A 74 -0.87 -5.59 2.48
N THR A 75 -2.04 -5.11 2.07
CA THR A 75 -2.16 -4.00 1.14
C THR A 75 -3.01 -2.88 1.71
N ALA A 76 -2.65 -1.65 1.36
CA ALA A 76 -3.45 -0.46 1.58
C ALA A 76 -3.52 0.31 0.26
N VAL A 77 -4.65 0.91 -0.05
CA VAL A 77 -4.86 1.56 -1.34
C VAL A 77 -5.27 3.01 -1.13
N VAL A 78 -4.57 3.91 -1.80
CA VAL A 78 -4.94 5.33 -1.87
C VAL A 78 -6.03 5.46 -2.93
N SER A 79 -7.18 6.03 -2.56
CA SER A 79 -8.32 6.10 -3.48
C SER A 79 -9.20 7.30 -3.19
N THR A 80 -9.80 7.86 -4.25
CA THR A 80 -10.83 8.91 -4.18
C THR A 80 -12.24 8.33 -4.21
N LEU A 81 -12.39 7.03 -4.34
CA LEU A 81 -13.70 6.38 -4.37
C LEU A 81 -14.43 6.57 -3.03
N SER A 82 -15.77 6.59 -3.08
CA SER A 82 -16.58 6.50 -1.86
C SER A 82 -16.29 5.18 -1.15
N ASP A 83 -16.64 5.11 0.13
CA ASP A 83 -16.47 3.87 0.91
C ASP A 83 -17.20 2.69 0.25
N GLU A 84 -18.41 2.93 -0.25
CA GLU A 84 -19.22 1.90 -0.92
C GLU A 84 -18.54 1.41 -2.21
N ASP A 85 -18.12 2.34 -3.07
CA ASP A 85 -17.49 1.99 -4.34
C ASP A 85 -16.13 1.33 -4.11
N PHE A 86 -15.37 1.80 -3.13
CA PHE A 86 -14.10 1.19 -2.76
C PHE A 86 -14.29 -0.25 -2.27
N HIS A 87 -15.27 -0.46 -1.40
CA HIS A 87 -15.56 -1.79 -0.87
C HIS A 87 -15.96 -2.75 -1.99
N GLU A 88 -16.78 -2.30 -2.92
CA GLU A 88 -17.19 -3.08 -4.08
C GLU A 88 -16.02 -3.42 -5.00
N ALA A 89 -15.19 -2.42 -5.33
CA ALA A 89 -14.03 -2.62 -6.19
C ALA A 89 -12.97 -3.53 -5.56
N GLY A 90 -12.83 -3.47 -4.24
CA GLY A 90 -11.83 -4.24 -3.50
C GLY A 90 -12.34 -5.57 -2.95
N GLU A 91 -13.57 -5.96 -3.26
CA GLU A 91 -14.16 -7.19 -2.73
C GLU A 91 -13.31 -8.41 -3.11
N GLY A 92 -13.02 -9.24 -2.11
CA GLY A 92 -12.21 -10.44 -2.31
C GLY A 92 -10.71 -10.21 -2.38
N LEU A 93 -10.24 -8.97 -2.32
CA LEU A 93 -8.81 -8.65 -2.40
C LEU A 93 -8.10 -8.54 -1.06
N GLY A 94 -8.85 -8.56 0.04
CA GLY A 94 -8.25 -8.52 1.37
C GLY A 94 -7.48 -7.24 1.69
N ILE A 95 -7.90 -6.10 1.11
CA ILE A 95 -7.27 -4.81 1.36
C ILE A 95 -7.45 -4.43 2.82
N LEU A 96 -6.34 -4.11 3.50
CA LEU A 96 -6.35 -3.80 4.92
C LEU A 96 -7.02 -2.45 5.21
N MET A 97 -6.73 -1.43 4.38
CA MET A 97 -7.20 -0.08 4.63
C MET A 97 -7.23 0.74 3.35
N ARG A 98 -8.25 1.63 3.25
CA ARG A 98 -8.28 2.68 2.24
C ARG A 98 -7.63 3.93 2.82
N LEU A 99 -6.79 4.59 2.03
CA LEU A 99 -6.18 5.87 2.38
C LEU A 99 -6.74 6.97 1.49
N PRO A 100 -6.97 8.18 2.04
CA PRO A 100 -7.34 9.31 1.19
C PRO A 100 -6.16 9.78 0.35
N PRO A 101 -6.39 10.56 -0.72
CA PRO A 101 -5.29 11.20 -1.45
C PRO A 101 -4.46 12.07 -0.51
N ALA A 102 -3.14 12.08 -0.70
CA ALA A 102 -2.21 12.78 0.18
C ALA A 102 -2.46 12.44 1.67
N PRO A 103 -2.38 11.17 2.05
CA PRO A 103 -2.70 10.76 3.42
C PRO A 103 -1.77 11.41 4.43
N SER A 104 -2.33 11.71 5.61
CA SER A 104 -1.59 12.36 6.69
C SER A 104 -0.88 11.34 7.57
N GLN A 105 -0.12 11.87 8.54
CA GLN A 105 0.52 11.04 9.56
C GLN A 105 -0.51 10.24 10.37
N ASN A 106 -1.73 10.78 10.57
CA ASN A 106 -2.78 10.07 11.28
C ASN A 106 -3.18 8.77 10.57
N GLU A 107 -3.29 8.79 9.25
CA GLU A 107 -3.61 7.59 8.47
C GLU A 107 -2.45 6.60 8.52
N ALA A 108 -1.21 7.07 8.48
CA ALA A 108 -0.04 6.21 8.65
C ALA A 108 -0.04 5.53 10.02
N ASP A 109 -0.33 6.26 11.07
CA ASP A 109 -0.40 5.71 12.43
C ASP A 109 -1.52 4.68 12.56
N ALA A 110 -2.68 4.96 11.97
CA ALA A 110 -3.80 4.02 11.95
C ALA A 110 -3.43 2.72 11.22
N LEU A 111 -2.70 2.84 10.11
CA LEU A 111 -2.24 1.69 9.33
C LEU A 111 -1.24 0.84 10.14
N LEU A 112 -0.28 1.49 10.79
CA LEU A 112 0.68 0.79 11.64
C LEU A 112 0.00 0.08 12.81
N LYS A 113 -1.02 0.70 13.42
CA LYS A 113 -1.82 0.06 14.47
C LYS A 113 -2.56 -1.17 13.95
N ALA A 114 -3.14 -1.09 12.76
CA ALA A 114 -3.83 -2.21 12.15
C ALA A 114 -2.88 -3.39 11.93
N LEU A 115 -1.66 -3.11 11.46
CA LEU A 115 -0.63 -4.14 11.26
C LEU A 115 -0.18 -4.75 12.59
N ALA A 116 0.01 -3.93 13.62
CA ALA A 116 0.37 -4.42 14.95
C ALA A 116 -0.72 -5.35 15.52
N GLY A 117 -2.00 -5.04 15.26
CA GLY A 117 -3.12 -5.88 15.63
C GLY A 117 -3.12 -7.25 14.95
N LEU A 118 -2.41 -7.38 13.83
CA LEU A 118 -2.21 -8.66 13.14
C LEU A 118 -0.95 -9.39 13.60
N GLY A 119 -0.22 -8.85 14.59
CA GLY A 119 1.03 -9.42 15.06
C GLY A 119 2.26 -9.00 14.27
N LEU A 120 2.13 -7.99 13.42
CA LEU A 120 3.23 -7.42 12.62
C LEU A 120 3.72 -6.12 13.25
N ASP A 121 4.98 -6.03 13.50
CA ASP A 121 5.61 -4.84 14.09
C ASP A 121 6.69 -4.28 13.17
#